data_87ef05598aa9b21ddf8ac2cf0aaead06
#
_entry.id   87ef05598aa9b21ddf8ac2cf0aaead06
#
_cell.length_a   1.000
_cell.length_b   1.000
_cell.length_c   1.000
_cell.angle_alpha   90.00
_cell.angle_beta   90.00
_cell.angle_gamma   90.00
#
_symmetry.space_group_name_H-M   'P 1'
#
loop_
_entity.id
_entity.type
_entity.pdbx_description
1 polymer ?
#
loop_
_entity_poly.entity_id
_entity_poly.type
_entity_poly.pdbx_seq_one_letter_code
_entity_poly.pdbx_strand_id
1 'polypeptide(L)'
;MGKLATTCIAVCAFIFSACASKTPAPERVAAPAAPTTPGALPSGTVGEEALTKTATVQKVDLKTRHVTLKDPNGKEFTIVAGPEVRNLPQVKRGDILRVTYYQAVAYQVSKAGSAKPEVSATSDVSRAPLGAKPGASVKDSVTVRTTIDRIDKANGEVALRDPEGVVTVVKVRDPSKLDLVAVGDLVDITYTEALAIAVEKPK
;
A
#
# COMPACT_ATOMS: atom_id res chain seq x y z
N MET A 1 78.45 -27.76 11.61
CA MET A 1 78.12 -29.20 11.53
C MET A 1 76.68 -29.43 11.96
N GLY A 2 75.91 -29.95 11.09
CA GLY A 2 74.80 -30.87 11.37
C GLY A 2 73.38 -30.22 11.44
N LYS A 3 72.79 -30.38 10.44
CA LYS A 3 71.63 -31.21 9.92
C LYS A 3 70.26 -30.60 10.02
N LEU A 4 69.69 -30.50 8.84
CA LEU A 4 68.32 -30.32 8.51
C LEU A 4 67.36 -31.26 9.29
N ALA A 5 66.21 -30.78 9.68
CA ALA A 5 64.96 -31.57 9.80
C ALA A 5 63.80 -30.74 9.40
N THR A 6 63.24 -31.10 8.27
CA THR A 6 61.98 -30.70 7.70
C THR A 6 60.85 -31.24 8.56
N THR A 7 59.88 -30.37 8.99
CA THR A 7 58.59 -30.85 9.54
C THR A 7 57.49 -30.03 8.97
N CYS A 8 56.67 -30.69 8.17
CA CYS A 8 55.38 -30.21 7.65
C CYS A 8 54.44 -29.90 8.81
N ILE A 9 53.93 -28.69 8.86
CA ILE A 9 52.80 -28.34 9.72
C ILE A 9 51.61 -28.06 8.80
N ALA A 10 50.64 -28.95 8.91
CA ALA A 10 49.33 -28.85 8.26
C ALA A 10 48.56 -27.63 8.79
N VAL A 11 48.21 -26.73 7.90
CA VAL A 11 47.34 -25.61 8.19
C VAL A 11 45.88 -26.10 8.16
N CYS A 12 45.30 -26.34 9.33
CA CYS A 12 43.87 -26.49 9.47
C CYS A 12 43.19 -25.12 9.29
N ALA A 13 42.61 -24.90 8.12
CA ALA A 13 41.72 -23.77 7.89
C ALA A 13 40.39 -24.03 8.61
N PHE A 14 40.15 -23.36 9.73
CA PHE A 14 38.87 -23.28 10.35
C PHE A 14 37.99 -22.31 9.53
N ILE A 15 37.06 -22.88 8.77
CA ILE A 15 36.03 -22.12 8.09
C ILE A 15 34.96 -21.79 9.14
N PHE A 16 34.99 -20.57 9.67
CA PHE A 16 33.88 -20.01 10.44
C PHE A 16 32.74 -19.69 9.46
N SER A 17 31.79 -20.60 9.39
CA SER A 17 30.51 -20.32 8.73
C SER A 17 29.69 -19.36 9.60
N ALA A 18 29.78 -18.07 9.32
CA ALA A 18 28.94 -17.07 9.93
C ALA A 18 27.52 -17.22 9.33
N CYS A 19 26.64 -17.90 10.06
CA CYS A 19 25.21 -17.80 9.82
C CYS A 19 24.76 -16.37 10.14
N ALA A 20 24.75 -15.50 9.13
CA ALA A 20 24.08 -14.22 9.19
C ALA A 20 22.56 -14.48 9.17
N SER A 21 21.94 -14.41 10.34
CA SER A 21 20.48 -14.36 10.47
C SER A 21 19.98 -13.08 9.81
N LYS A 22 19.51 -13.22 8.58
CA LYS A 22 18.90 -12.14 7.80
C LYS A 22 17.54 -11.85 8.42
N THR A 23 17.46 -10.83 9.27
CA THR A 23 16.21 -10.26 9.73
C THR A 23 15.44 -9.81 8.50
N PRO A 24 14.21 -10.30 8.25
CA PRO A 24 13.40 -9.77 7.15
C PRO A 24 13.08 -8.31 7.47
N ALA A 25 13.53 -7.42 6.59
CA ALA A 25 13.06 -6.03 6.55
C ALA A 25 11.55 -6.05 6.35
N PRO A 26 10.79 -5.07 6.89
CA PRO A 26 9.37 -4.98 6.65
C PRO A 26 9.16 -4.91 5.13
N GLU A 27 8.46 -5.91 4.62
CA GLU A 27 8.11 -6.02 3.21
C GLU A 27 7.35 -4.76 2.83
N ARG A 28 8.01 -3.90 2.08
CA ARG A 28 7.39 -2.79 1.39
C ARG A 28 6.39 -3.46 0.46
N VAL A 29 5.10 -3.32 0.73
CA VAL A 29 4.05 -3.73 -0.20
C VAL A 29 4.35 -2.98 -1.49
N ALA A 30 5.02 -3.66 -2.42
CA ALA A 30 5.29 -3.13 -3.74
C ALA A 30 3.93 -2.93 -4.41
N ALA A 31 3.67 -1.71 -4.84
CA ALA A 31 2.60 -1.47 -5.80
C ALA A 31 2.81 -2.44 -6.97
N PRO A 32 1.75 -3.09 -7.46
CA PRO A 32 1.87 -4.00 -8.59
C PRO A 32 2.49 -3.24 -9.77
N ALA A 33 3.71 -3.64 -10.15
CA ALA A 33 4.36 -3.13 -11.34
C ALA A 33 3.46 -3.47 -12.53
N ALA A 34 2.96 -2.45 -13.21
CA ALA A 34 2.19 -2.63 -14.43
C ALA A 34 3.07 -3.35 -15.47
N PRO A 35 2.57 -4.41 -16.12
CA PRO A 35 3.31 -5.11 -17.17
C PRO A 35 3.56 -4.16 -18.35
N THR A 36 4.81 -3.85 -18.62
CA THR A 36 5.23 -3.14 -19.82
C THR A 36 5.25 -4.11 -21.01
N THR A 37 4.09 -4.34 -21.60
CA THR A 37 3.99 -5.05 -22.87
C THR A 37 4.14 -4.02 -24.00
N PRO A 38 5.00 -4.24 -25.04
CA PRO A 38 5.04 -3.35 -26.21
C PRO A 38 3.67 -3.33 -26.88
N GLY A 39 3.04 -2.16 -26.96
CA GLY A 39 1.68 -1.98 -27.45
C GLY A 39 0.61 -1.87 -26.37
N ALA A 40 0.97 -1.96 -25.10
CA ALA A 40 0.03 -1.73 -24.00
C ALA A 40 -0.41 -0.25 -23.98
N LEU A 41 -1.73 -0.05 -23.78
CA LEU A 41 -2.29 1.27 -23.61
C LEU A 41 -1.79 1.90 -22.29
N PRO A 42 -1.75 3.24 -22.21
CA PRO A 42 -1.23 3.93 -21.03
C PRO A 42 -1.97 3.55 -19.75
N SER A 43 -1.21 3.24 -18.71
CA SER A 43 -1.69 3.06 -17.35
C SER A 43 -0.66 3.62 -16.37
N GLY A 44 -1.08 3.94 -15.15
CA GLY A 44 -0.16 4.42 -14.13
C GLY A 44 -0.86 4.99 -12.91
N THR A 45 -0.03 5.37 -11.92
CA THR A 45 -0.47 6.07 -10.71
C THR A 45 -0.26 7.57 -10.88
N VAL A 46 -1.29 8.36 -10.63
CA VAL A 46 -1.25 9.83 -10.70
C VAL A 46 -0.70 10.39 -9.39
N GLY A 47 -1.07 9.81 -8.26
CA GLY A 47 -0.61 10.17 -6.93
C GLY A 47 -0.80 9.03 -5.97
N GLU A 48 0.09 8.94 -5.01
CA GLU A 48 0.07 7.97 -3.92
C GLU A 48 0.57 8.64 -2.65
N GLU A 49 -0.15 8.47 -1.56
CA GLU A 49 0.22 8.97 -0.25
C GLU A 49 -0.03 7.89 0.81
N ALA A 50 0.93 7.70 1.69
CA ALA A 50 0.81 6.80 2.83
C ALA A 50 1.25 7.51 4.11
N LEU A 51 0.36 7.54 5.10
CA LEU A 51 0.62 8.09 6.42
C LEU A 51 0.53 6.98 7.46
N THR A 52 1.63 6.75 8.16
CA THR A 52 1.65 5.80 9.28
C THR A 52 1.83 6.54 10.60
N LYS A 53 0.96 6.26 11.56
CA LYS A 53 1.07 6.73 12.96
C LYS A 53 1.12 5.54 13.90
N THR A 54 1.88 5.69 14.99
CA THR A 54 2.03 4.66 16.02
C THR A 54 1.71 5.24 17.39
N ALA A 55 1.21 4.39 18.28
CA ALA A 55 1.02 4.72 19.69
C ALA A 55 1.26 3.48 20.56
N THR A 56 1.74 3.68 21.78
CA THR A 56 2.00 2.61 22.74
C THR A 56 0.78 2.42 23.64
N VAL A 57 0.34 1.19 23.81
CA VAL A 57 -0.76 0.83 24.70
C VAL A 57 -0.31 1.01 26.15
N GLN A 58 -1.01 1.85 26.91
CA GLN A 58 -0.76 2.09 28.33
C GLN A 58 -1.70 1.25 29.20
N LYS A 59 -2.97 1.16 28.81
CA LYS A 59 -4.01 0.45 29.58
C LYS A 59 -5.09 -0.07 28.63
N VAL A 60 -5.65 -1.23 28.97
CA VAL A 60 -6.83 -1.81 28.30
C VAL A 60 -7.88 -2.12 29.36
N ASP A 61 -9.08 -1.62 29.20
CA ASP A 61 -10.26 -1.98 29.97
C ASP A 61 -11.17 -2.84 29.10
N LEU A 62 -11.23 -4.13 29.41
CA LEU A 62 -12.01 -5.09 28.63
C LEU A 62 -13.52 -4.95 28.87
N LYS A 63 -13.95 -4.37 30.01
CA LYS A 63 -15.38 -4.19 30.32
C LYS A 63 -15.96 -3.02 29.53
N THR A 64 -15.28 -1.89 29.57
CA THR A 64 -15.70 -0.67 28.91
C THR A 64 -15.14 -0.53 27.49
N ARG A 65 -14.23 -1.45 27.12
CA ARG A 65 -13.50 -1.48 25.82
C ARG A 65 -12.66 -0.22 25.57
N HIS A 66 -12.27 0.49 26.62
CA HIS A 66 -11.38 1.64 26.53
C HIS A 66 -9.92 1.18 26.42
N VAL A 67 -9.20 1.76 25.48
CA VAL A 67 -7.76 1.57 25.30
C VAL A 67 -7.08 2.93 25.46
N THR A 68 -6.27 3.07 26.50
CA THR A 68 -5.44 4.26 26.71
C THR A 68 -4.13 4.08 25.96
N LEU A 69 -3.79 5.04 25.12
CA LEU A 69 -2.67 5.06 24.22
C LEU A 69 -1.77 6.26 24.53
N LYS A 70 -0.48 6.10 24.28
CA LYS A 70 0.52 7.18 24.34
C LYS A 70 1.19 7.33 22.99
N ASP A 71 1.12 8.52 22.43
CA ASP A 71 1.79 8.82 21.17
C ASP A 71 3.33 8.97 21.33
N PRO A 72 4.11 9.05 20.26
CA PRO A 72 5.57 9.24 20.33
C PRO A 72 5.99 10.54 21.02
N ASN A 73 5.10 11.55 21.09
CA ASN A 73 5.36 12.83 21.75
C ASN A 73 5.06 12.78 23.26
N GLY A 74 4.60 11.62 23.76
CA GLY A 74 4.30 11.44 25.16
C GLY A 74 2.87 11.81 25.57
N LYS A 75 2.02 12.28 24.64
CA LYS A 75 0.63 12.63 24.91
C LYS A 75 -0.22 11.37 25.03
N GLU A 76 -1.01 11.29 26.08
CA GLU A 76 -1.97 10.20 26.31
C GLU A 76 -3.36 10.57 25.80
N PHE A 77 -4.04 9.58 25.23
CA PHE A 77 -5.42 9.68 24.79
C PHE A 77 -6.10 8.31 24.90
N THR A 78 -7.41 8.32 24.96
CA THR A 78 -8.20 7.08 25.11
C THR A 78 -9.13 6.94 23.91
N ILE A 79 -9.18 5.72 23.35
CA ILE A 79 -10.12 5.32 22.32
C ILE A 79 -11.04 4.22 22.84
N VAL A 80 -12.20 4.07 22.22
CA VAL A 80 -13.12 2.96 22.46
C VAL A 80 -12.97 1.96 21.30
N ALA A 81 -12.58 0.73 21.62
CA ALA A 81 -12.53 -0.34 20.64
C ALA A 81 -13.95 -0.80 20.30
N GLY A 82 -14.35 -0.68 19.03
CA GLY A 82 -15.66 -1.11 18.54
C GLY A 82 -15.91 -2.62 18.73
N PRO A 83 -17.15 -3.07 18.63
CA PRO A 83 -17.52 -4.49 18.84
C PRO A 83 -16.86 -5.43 17.83
N GLU A 84 -16.49 -4.95 16.67
CA GLU A 84 -15.77 -5.69 15.61
C GLU A 84 -14.34 -6.07 16.01
N VAL A 85 -13.73 -5.40 17.02
CA VAL A 85 -12.40 -5.76 17.56
C VAL A 85 -12.55 -6.96 18.49
N ARG A 86 -12.58 -8.17 17.91
CA ARG A 86 -12.83 -9.42 18.65
C ARG A 86 -11.65 -9.86 19.52
N ASN A 87 -10.43 -9.49 19.15
CA ASN A 87 -9.20 -9.94 19.78
C ASN A 87 -8.67 -8.94 20.84
N LEU A 88 -9.51 -8.04 21.36
CA LEU A 88 -9.11 -7.05 22.36
C LEU A 88 -8.40 -7.67 23.59
N PRO A 89 -8.78 -8.88 24.13
CA PRO A 89 -8.06 -9.53 25.22
C PRO A 89 -6.59 -9.86 24.92
N GLN A 90 -6.19 -9.88 23.64
CA GLN A 90 -4.80 -10.13 23.22
C GLN A 90 -3.92 -8.88 23.28
N VAL A 91 -4.53 -7.70 23.47
CA VAL A 91 -3.80 -6.42 23.61
C VAL A 91 -3.24 -6.32 25.02
N LYS A 92 -1.96 -6.00 25.13
CA LYS A 92 -1.27 -5.85 26.42
C LYS A 92 -0.63 -4.46 26.52
N ARG A 93 -0.39 -4.04 27.74
CA ARG A 93 0.42 -2.86 28.00
C ARG A 93 1.78 -3.01 27.35
N GLY A 94 2.25 -1.96 26.70
CA GLY A 94 3.51 -1.94 25.95
C GLY A 94 3.37 -2.32 24.49
N ASP A 95 2.24 -2.91 24.06
CA ASP A 95 2.02 -3.18 22.63
C ASP A 95 1.99 -1.89 21.84
N ILE A 96 2.34 -1.98 20.57
CA ILE A 96 2.36 -0.85 19.64
C ILE A 96 1.14 -0.95 18.74
N LEU A 97 0.26 0.04 18.83
CA LEU A 97 -0.81 0.25 17.86
C LEU A 97 -0.21 1.00 16.65
N ARG A 98 -0.35 0.42 15.47
CA ARG A 98 0.02 1.05 14.19
C ARG A 98 -1.24 1.32 13.40
N VAL A 99 -1.39 2.54 12.93
CA VAL A 99 -2.46 2.96 12.04
C VAL A 99 -1.81 3.45 10.75
N THR A 100 -2.15 2.83 9.64
CA THR A 100 -1.68 3.25 8.31
C THR A 100 -2.89 3.67 7.49
N TYR A 101 -2.86 4.90 7.02
CA TYR A 101 -3.78 5.44 6.04
C TYR A 101 -3.06 5.51 4.70
N TYR A 102 -3.72 5.05 3.65
CA TYR A 102 -3.22 5.04 2.29
C TYR A 102 -4.27 5.60 1.35
N GLN A 103 -3.84 6.43 0.41
CA GLN A 103 -4.68 6.88 -0.70
C GLN A 103 -3.88 6.88 -1.99
N ALA A 104 -4.53 6.54 -3.09
CA ALA A 104 -3.94 6.57 -4.40
C ALA A 104 -4.97 6.87 -5.49
N VAL A 105 -4.51 7.50 -6.55
CA VAL A 105 -5.25 7.68 -7.80
C VAL A 105 -4.48 6.99 -8.90
N ALA A 106 -5.10 6.02 -9.55
CA ALA A 106 -4.56 5.31 -10.70
C ALA A 106 -5.44 5.52 -11.93
N TYR A 107 -4.86 5.36 -13.10
CA TYR A 107 -5.61 5.36 -14.36
C TYR A 107 -5.19 4.18 -15.23
N GLN A 108 -6.13 3.73 -16.06
CA GLN A 108 -5.91 2.72 -17.08
C GLN A 108 -6.69 3.09 -18.34
N VAL A 109 -6.04 3.06 -19.49
CA VAL A 109 -6.70 3.29 -20.78
C VAL A 109 -7.07 1.97 -21.42
N SER A 110 -8.25 1.89 -22.01
CA SER A 110 -8.74 0.76 -22.81
C SER A 110 -9.38 1.28 -24.11
N LYS A 111 -9.43 0.41 -25.11
CA LYS A 111 -9.93 0.80 -26.45
C LYS A 111 -11.43 1.09 -26.45
N ALA A 112 -11.83 1.97 -27.34
CA ALA A 112 -13.23 2.28 -27.62
C ALA A 112 -14.06 1.01 -27.81
N GLY A 113 -15.24 0.95 -27.17
CA GLY A 113 -16.16 -0.17 -27.31
C GLY A 113 -15.82 -1.40 -26.45
N SER A 114 -14.71 -1.41 -25.68
CA SER A 114 -14.36 -2.51 -24.77
C SER A 114 -15.33 -2.64 -23.58
N ALA A 115 -15.94 -1.54 -23.18
CA ALA A 115 -16.95 -1.47 -22.11
C ALA A 115 -17.80 -0.21 -22.26
N LYS A 116 -18.76 -0.02 -21.35
CA LYS A 116 -19.56 1.22 -21.28
C LYS A 116 -19.02 2.12 -20.18
N PRO A 117 -19.16 3.46 -20.29
CA PRO A 117 -18.91 4.36 -19.18
C PRO A 117 -19.79 3.99 -17.98
N GLU A 118 -19.18 3.91 -16.81
CA GLU A 118 -19.85 3.53 -15.57
C GLU A 118 -19.08 4.01 -14.35
N VAL A 119 -19.76 4.05 -13.20
CA VAL A 119 -19.14 4.23 -11.90
C VAL A 119 -19.28 2.93 -11.13
N SER A 120 -18.17 2.40 -10.61
CA SER A 120 -18.17 1.22 -9.76
C SER A 120 -17.44 1.50 -8.44
N ALA A 121 -17.92 0.90 -7.37
CA ALA A 121 -17.32 0.99 -6.06
C ALA A 121 -17.13 -0.41 -5.46
N THR A 122 -15.99 -0.63 -4.83
CA THR A 122 -15.69 -1.86 -4.11
C THR A 122 -15.20 -1.53 -2.71
N SER A 123 -15.55 -2.37 -1.74
CA SER A 123 -15.10 -2.26 -0.36
C SER A 123 -14.64 -3.63 0.12
N ASP A 124 -13.39 -3.71 0.54
CA ASP A 124 -12.76 -4.92 1.06
C ASP A 124 -12.44 -4.72 2.54
N VAL A 125 -12.90 -5.64 3.38
CA VAL A 125 -12.63 -5.65 4.82
C VAL A 125 -11.88 -6.92 5.19
N SER A 126 -10.71 -6.75 5.81
CA SER A 126 -9.91 -7.85 6.34
C SER A 126 -9.74 -7.72 7.85
N ARG A 127 -9.66 -8.84 8.55
CA ARG A 127 -9.51 -8.91 10.01
C ARG A 127 -8.52 -9.98 10.41
N ALA A 128 -7.78 -9.73 11.49
CA ALA A 128 -6.88 -10.71 12.08
C ALA A 128 -7.64 -11.98 12.53
N PRO A 129 -7.04 -13.17 12.39
CA PRO A 129 -7.60 -14.44 12.88
C PRO A 129 -7.90 -14.38 14.39
N LEU A 130 -8.84 -15.19 14.85
CA LEU A 130 -9.13 -15.34 16.27
C LEU A 130 -7.89 -15.82 17.03
N GLY A 131 -7.63 -15.23 18.21
CA GLY A 131 -6.46 -15.54 19.05
C GLY A 131 -5.17 -14.81 18.65
N ALA A 132 -5.09 -14.19 17.49
CA ALA A 132 -3.99 -13.29 17.12
C ALA A 132 -4.17 -11.92 17.76
N LYS A 133 -3.13 -11.07 17.70
CA LYS A 133 -3.29 -9.67 18.06
C LYS A 133 -4.29 -8.98 17.12
N PRO A 134 -5.07 -8.00 17.62
CA PRO A 134 -6.04 -7.30 16.80
C PRO A 134 -5.37 -6.66 15.57
N GLY A 135 -6.03 -6.81 14.45
CA GLY A 135 -5.69 -6.14 13.20
C GLY A 135 -6.92 -6.14 12.30
N ALA A 136 -7.10 -5.06 11.59
CA ALA A 136 -8.14 -4.92 10.58
C ALA A 136 -7.66 -3.97 9.50
N SER A 137 -8.14 -4.17 8.29
CA SER A 137 -8.00 -3.19 7.21
C SER A 137 -9.32 -3.05 6.47
N VAL A 138 -9.59 -1.84 6.04
CA VAL A 138 -10.66 -1.50 5.13
C VAL A 138 -10.01 -0.86 3.92
N LYS A 139 -10.40 -1.29 2.74
CA LYS A 139 -9.96 -0.72 1.47
C LYS A 139 -11.18 -0.43 0.63
N ASP A 140 -11.38 0.84 0.35
CA ASP A 140 -12.44 1.32 -0.53
C ASP A 140 -11.82 1.78 -1.84
N SER A 141 -12.45 1.43 -2.95
CA SER A 141 -12.02 1.87 -4.27
C SER A 141 -13.24 2.30 -5.09
N VAL A 142 -13.14 3.47 -5.69
CA VAL A 142 -14.13 3.99 -6.62
C VAL A 142 -13.46 4.14 -7.98
N THR A 143 -14.03 3.50 -8.98
CA THR A 143 -13.56 3.60 -10.38
C THR A 143 -14.62 4.31 -11.19
N VAL A 144 -14.22 5.39 -11.83
CA VAL A 144 -15.05 6.12 -12.81
C VAL A 144 -14.48 5.83 -14.19
N ARG A 145 -15.25 5.18 -15.03
CA ARG A 145 -14.92 4.93 -16.43
C ARG A 145 -15.45 6.07 -17.29
N THR A 146 -14.52 6.85 -17.84
CA THR A 146 -14.79 8.00 -18.70
C THR A 146 -14.46 7.69 -20.15
N THR A 147 -14.89 8.54 -21.07
CA THR A 147 -14.53 8.45 -22.49
C THR A 147 -13.67 9.65 -22.87
N ILE A 148 -12.63 9.45 -23.67
CA ILE A 148 -11.85 10.54 -24.25
C ILE A 148 -12.72 11.28 -25.27
N ASP A 149 -13.09 12.52 -24.95
CA ASP A 149 -13.91 13.38 -25.78
C ASP A 149 -13.05 14.19 -26.77
N ARG A 150 -11.87 14.68 -26.32
CA ARG A 150 -10.93 15.46 -27.12
C ARG A 150 -9.51 15.29 -26.59
N ILE A 151 -8.54 15.37 -27.51
CA ILE A 151 -7.10 15.35 -27.21
C ILE A 151 -6.47 16.63 -27.75
N ASP A 152 -5.78 17.37 -26.90
CA ASP A 152 -5.01 18.55 -27.25
C ASP A 152 -3.52 18.26 -26.99
N LYS A 153 -2.84 17.78 -28.02
CA LYS A 153 -1.41 17.44 -27.94
C LYS A 153 -0.52 18.66 -27.77
N ALA A 154 -0.94 19.83 -28.29
CA ALA A 154 -0.15 21.05 -28.21
C ALA A 154 -0.04 21.56 -26.75
N ASN A 155 -1.12 21.44 -26.01
CA ASN A 155 -1.20 21.87 -24.61
C ASN A 155 -0.95 20.70 -23.62
N GLY A 156 -0.86 19.44 -24.12
CA GLY A 156 -0.72 18.26 -23.29
C GLY A 156 -1.97 17.98 -22.44
N GLU A 157 -3.15 18.20 -23.02
CA GLU A 157 -4.44 18.09 -22.33
C GLU A 157 -5.35 17.05 -22.98
N VAL A 158 -6.18 16.42 -22.15
CA VAL A 158 -7.24 15.52 -22.59
C VAL A 158 -8.58 15.92 -21.93
N ALA A 159 -9.64 15.98 -22.71
CA ALA A 159 -10.98 16.17 -22.22
C ALA A 159 -11.63 14.78 -22.02
N LEU A 160 -12.07 14.50 -20.82
CA LEU A 160 -12.73 13.25 -20.42
C LEU A 160 -14.21 13.51 -20.16
N ARG A 161 -15.06 12.69 -20.74
CA ARG A 161 -16.51 12.72 -20.51
C ARG A 161 -16.89 11.58 -19.58
N ASP A 162 -17.52 11.92 -18.46
CA ASP A 162 -18.01 10.93 -17.49
C ASP A 162 -19.35 10.30 -17.94
N PRO A 163 -19.89 9.30 -17.21
CA PRO A 163 -21.18 8.67 -17.53
C PRO A 163 -22.37 9.64 -17.50
N GLU A 164 -22.29 10.70 -16.71
CA GLU A 164 -23.31 11.74 -16.58
C GLU A 164 -23.25 12.77 -17.72
N GLY A 165 -22.20 12.71 -18.56
CA GLY A 165 -21.99 13.60 -19.70
C GLY A 165 -21.20 14.87 -19.37
N VAL A 166 -20.68 15.00 -18.14
CA VAL A 166 -19.82 16.12 -17.75
C VAL A 166 -18.45 15.96 -18.37
N VAL A 167 -17.92 17.04 -18.96
CA VAL A 167 -16.60 17.04 -19.58
C VAL A 167 -15.60 17.75 -18.67
N THR A 168 -14.55 17.03 -18.29
CA THR A 168 -13.44 17.54 -17.48
C THR A 168 -12.15 17.54 -18.28
N VAL A 169 -11.44 18.66 -18.30
CA VAL A 169 -10.13 18.78 -18.96
C VAL A 169 -9.03 18.45 -17.93
N VAL A 170 -8.16 17.52 -18.29
CA VAL A 170 -7.05 17.06 -17.45
C VAL A 170 -5.73 17.28 -18.19
N LYS A 171 -4.75 17.87 -17.49
CA LYS A 171 -3.38 18.00 -18.01
C LYS A 171 -2.61 16.70 -17.78
N VAL A 172 -2.00 16.20 -18.86
CA VAL A 172 -1.27 14.93 -18.84
C VAL A 172 0.19 15.20 -18.46
N ARG A 173 0.73 14.46 -17.49
CA ARG A 173 2.12 14.60 -17.04
C ARG A 173 3.14 14.29 -18.14
N ASP A 174 2.84 13.29 -18.94
CA ASP A 174 3.69 12.81 -20.02
C ASP A 174 2.91 12.90 -21.34
N PRO A 175 3.05 14.01 -22.08
CA PRO A 175 2.31 14.25 -23.32
C PRO A 175 2.58 13.19 -24.41
N SER A 176 3.73 12.47 -24.37
CA SER A 176 4.03 11.42 -25.33
C SER A 176 3.02 10.27 -25.29
N LYS A 177 2.37 10.06 -24.15
CA LYS A 177 1.31 9.05 -24.01
C LYS A 177 0.04 9.40 -24.78
N LEU A 178 -0.15 10.67 -25.15
CA LEU A 178 -1.27 11.11 -25.99
C LEU A 178 -1.18 10.58 -27.44
N ASP A 179 -0.01 10.10 -27.85
CA ASP A 179 0.15 9.46 -29.17
C ASP A 179 -0.37 8.03 -29.20
N LEU A 180 -0.56 7.41 -28.04
CA LEU A 180 -1.01 6.01 -27.89
C LEU A 180 -2.53 5.89 -27.74
N VAL A 181 -3.23 7.00 -27.60
CA VAL A 181 -4.68 7.04 -27.32
C VAL A 181 -5.44 7.78 -28.41
N ALA A 182 -6.72 7.51 -28.55
CA ALA A 182 -7.62 8.13 -29.52
C ALA A 182 -8.92 8.64 -28.85
N VAL A 183 -9.57 9.57 -29.52
CA VAL A 183 -10.92 9.99 -29.15
C VAL A 183 -11.85 8.78 -29.20
N GLY A 184 -12.66 8.59 -28.17
CA GLY A 184 -13.54 7.43 -27.98
C GLY A 184 -12.90 6.31 -27.16
N ASP A 185 -11.58 6.30 -26.90
CA ASP A 185 -10.97 5.37 -25.96
C ASP A 185 -11.51 5.63 -24.53
N LEU A 186 -11.52 4.60 -23.71
CA LEU A 186 -11.99 4.67 -22.32
C LEU A 186 -10.83 4.88 -21.37
N VAL A 187 -11.07 5.67 -20.33
CA VAL A 187 -10.14 5.90 -19.23
C VAL A 187 -10.79 5.54 -17.91
N ASP A 188 -10.34 4.48 -17.28
CA ASP A 188 -10.72 4.13 -15.92
C ASP A 188 -9.84 4.92 -14.96
N ILE A 189 -10.48 5.75 -14.13
CA ILE A 189 -9.82 6.50 -13.06
C ILE A 189 -10.26 5.87 -11.75
N THR A 190 -9.30 5.25 -11.05
CA THR A 190 -9.56 4.57 -9.77
C THR A 190 -8.97 5.37 -8.63
N TYR A 191 -9.82 5.84 -7.73
CA TYR A 191 -9.44 6.34 -6.43
C TYR A 191 -9.50 5.19 -5.44
N THR A 192 -8.42 5.00 -4.70
CA THR A 192 -8.32 3.99 -3.63
C THR A 192 -8.00 4.68 -2.32
N GLU A 193 -8.73 4.32 -1.29
CA GLU A 193 -8.48 4.70 0.10
C GLU A 193 -8.39 3.43 0.94
N ALA A 194 -7.40 3.35 1.81
CA ALA A 194 -7.27 2.21 2.72
C ALA A 194 -6.85 2.66 4.11
N LEU A 195 -7.47 2.07 5.11
CA LEU A 195 -7.11 2.23 6.51
C LEU A 195 -6.74 0.86 7.07
N ALA A 196 -5.53 0.71 7.55
CA ALA A 196 -5.07 -0.50 8.23
C ALA A 196 -4.71 -0.18 9.68
N ILE A 197 -5.18 -1.03 10.59
CA ILE A 197 -4.90 -0.97 12.01
C ILE A 197 -4.29 -2.31 12.41
N ALA A 198 -3.15 -2.28 13.08
CA ALA A 198 -2.50 -3.47 13.60
C ALA A 198 -1.96 -3.22 15.00
N VAL A 199 -2.04 -4.24 15.85
CA VAL A 199 -1.38 -4.27 17.16
C VAL A 199 -0.21 -5.23 17.11
N GLU A 200 0.97 -4.73 17.41
CA GLU A 200 2.24 -5.47 17.38
C GLU A 200 2.82 -5.58 18.79
N LYS A 201 3.67 -6.59 19.02
CA LYS A 201 4.47 -6.66 20.25
C LYS A 201 5.52 -5.54 20.24
N PRO A 202 5.91 -5.02 21.42
CA PRO A 202 7.08 -4.14 21.49
C PRO A 202 8.31 -4.89 20.96
N LYS A 203 9.17 -4.15 20.25
CA LYS A 203 10.49 -4.66 19.81
C LYS A 203 11.44 -4.72 20.97
#